data_f77b8d1fa0f8ec2b0e6d47d845ebbb4f
#
_entry.id   f77b8d1fa0f8ec2b0e6d47d845ebbb4f
#
_cell.length_a   1.000
_cell.length_b   1.000
_cell.length_c   1.000
_cell.angle_alpha   90.00
_cell.angle_beta   90.00
_cell.angle_gamma   90.00
#
_symmetry.space_group_name_H-M   'P 1'
#
loop_
_entity.id
_entity.type
_entity.pdbx_description
1 polymer ?
#
loop_
_entity_poly.entity_id
_entity_poly.type
_entity_poly.pdbx_seq_one_letter_code
_entity_poly.pdbx_strand_id
1 'polypeptide(L)'
;MSIEDDIAFLERVPTLRLLGRTALRILAIGAESRYVHDGETLFSFGDQTDCGYVVQEGSFALTAPTPPEEVTAGPGTLMGELALLVETKRPATAVAREPSTVIRISRSLFQKMLEGYPDAAVKLREQLTQRASQA
;
A
#
# COMPACT_ATOMS: atom_id res chain seq x y z
N MET A 1 -11.58 15.73 -3.77
CA MET A 1 -12.27 14.43 -3.81
C MET A 1 -12.93 14.14 -2.47
N SER A 2 -14.02 13.41 -2.49
CA SER A 2 -14.76 13.10 -1.26
C SER A 2 -14.18 11.84 -0.60
N ILE A 3 -14.51 11.66 0.68
CA ILE A 3 -14.16 10.45 1.42
C ILE A 3 -14.77 9.22 0.75
N GLU A 4 -15.97 9.34 0.22
CA GLU A 4 -16.64 8.23 -0.47
C GLU A 4 -15.88 7.82 -1.72
N ASP A 5 -15.30 8.77 -2.46
CA ASP A 5 -14.47 8.48 -3.62
C ASP A 5 -13.19 7.76 -3.21
N ASP A 6 -12.58 8.18 -2.10
CA ASP A 6 -11.37 7.55 -1.57
C ASP A 6 -11.64 6.12 -1.12
N ILE A 7 -12.76 5.87 -0.44
CA ILE A 7 -13.17 4.53 -0.02
C ILE A 7 -13.37 3.64 -1.26
N ALA A 8 -14.09 4.15 -2.26
CA ALA A 8 -14.32 3.40 -3.49
C ALA A 8 -13.02 3.05 -4.20
N PHE A 9 -12.05 3.97 -4.19
CA PHE A 9 -10.74 3.71 -4.76
C PHE A 9 -9.99 2.62 -3.99
N LEU A 10 -9.97 2.70 -2.66
CA LEU A 10 -9.29 1.71 -1.82
C LEU A 10 -9.91 0.32 -1.96
N GLU A 11 -11.21 0.24 -2.22
CA GLU A 11 -11.89 -1.05 -2.47
C GLU A 11 -11.36 -1.75 -3.73
N ARG A 12 -10.74 -1.02 -4.63
CA ARG A 12 -10.17 -1.59 -5.86
C ARG A 12 -8.83 -2.27 -5.62
N VAL A 13 -8.21 -2.05 -4.47
CA VAL A 13 -6.93 -2.66 -4.11
C VAL A 13 -7.24 -4.05 -3.53
N PRO A 14 -6.76 -5.15 -4.15
CA PRO A 14 -7.17 -6.50 -3.77
C PRO A 14 -7.05 -6.83 -2.28
N THR A 15 -5.93 -6.47 -1.66
CA THR A 15 -5.72 -6.72 -0.23
C THR A 15 -6.67 -5.91 0.64
N LEU A 16 -6.87 -4.64 0.29
CA LEU A 16 -7.68 -3.73 1.09
C LEU A 16 -9.17 -4.01 0.95
N ARG A 17 -9.59 -4.51 -0.21
CA ARG A 17 -11.00 -4.84 -0.47
C ARG A 17 -11.58 -5.78 0.59
N LEU A 18 -10.75 -6.68 1.13
CA LEU A 18 -11.17 -7.65 2.12
C LEU A 18 -11.60 -7.04 3.44
N LEU A 19 -11.17 -5.80 3.71
CA LEU A 19 -11.42 -5.15 5.00
C LEU A 19 -12.84 -4.64 5.15
N GLY A 20 -13.53 -4.36 4.05
CA GLY A 20 -14.88 -3.82 4.04
C GLY A 20 -14.91 -2.30 4.15
N ARG A 21 -16.01 -1.69 3.71
CA ARG A 21 -16.12 -0.23 3.60
C ARG A 21 -15.95 0.50 4.92
N THR A 22 -16.45 -0.07 6.02
CA THR A 22 -16.38 0.58 7.33
C THR A 22 -14.94 0.72 7.80
N ALA A 23 -14.13 -0.35 7.65
CA ALA A 23 -12.71 -0.30 7.99
C ALA A 23 -11.95 0.61 7.03
N LEU A 24 -12.27 0.57 5.73
CA LEU A 24 -11.62 1.42 4.73
C LEU A 24 -11.87 2.90 4.98
N ARG A 25 -13.00 3.25 5.58
CA ARG A 25 -13.29 4.64 5.94
C ARG A 25 -12.24 5.18 6.92
N ILE A 26 -11.81 4.37 7.88
CA ILE A 26 -10.76 4.76 8.83
C ILE A 26 -9.46 5.07 8.07
N LEU A 27 -9.09 4.22 7.11
CA LEU A 27 -7.90 4.45 6.31
C LEU A 27 -8.03 5.69 5.43
N ALA A 28 -9.20 5.88 4.80
CA ALA A 28 -9.44 7.03 3.93
C ALA A 28 -9.32 8.36 4.69
N ILE A 29 -9.82 8.40 5.93
CA ILE A 29 -9.79 9.61 6.76
C ILE A 29 -8.37 9.90 7.24
N GLY A 30 -7.63 8.87 7.66
CA GLY A 30 -6.32 9.04 8.31
C GLY A 30 -5.12 8.99 7.37
N ALA A 31 -5.29 8.53 6.14
CA ALA A 31 -4.19 8.44 5.19
C ALA A 31 -3.82 9.81 4.62
N GLU A 32 -2.59 9.92 4.13
CA GLU A 32 -2.08 11.15 3.55
C GLU A 32 -1.93 11.01 2.04
N SER A 33 -2.33 12.02 1.29
CA SER A 33 -2.06 12.10 -0.13
C SER A 33 -0.70 12.75 -0.35
N ARG A 34 0.11 12.19 -1.23
CA ARG A 34 1.44 12.72 -1.54
C ARG A 34 1.64 12.77 -3.05
N TYR A 35 2.06 13.93 -3.54
CA TYR A 35 2.45 14.10 -4.93
C TYR A 35 3.92 13.70 -5.11
N VAL A 36 4.21 12.98 -6.19
CA VAL A 36 5.57 12.55 -6.53
C VAL A 36 5.88 12.99 -7.96
N HIS A 37 6.95 13.77 -8.12
CA HIS A 37 7.35 14.27 -9.43
C HIS A 37 7.93 13.15 -10.30
N ASP A 38 7.79 13.31 -11.61
CA ASP A 38 8.42 12.41 -12.58
C ASP A 38 9.92 12.31 -12.26
N GLY A 39 10.42 11.08 -12.15
CA GLY A 39 11.82 10.81 -11.83
C GLY A 39 12.18 10.86 -10.36
N GLU A 40 11.25 11.29 -9.50
CA GLU A 40 11.50 11.36 -8.06
C GLU A 40 11.48 9.95 -7.46
N THR A 41 12.40 9.69 -6.51
CA THR A 41 12.45 8.43 -5.77
C THR A 41 11.53 8.53 -4.58
N LEU A 42 10.53 7.64 -4.50
CA LEU A 42 9.61 7.60 -3.37
C LEU A 42 10.24 6.88 -2.18
N PHE A 43 10.90 5.75 -2.43
CA PHE A 43 11.69 5.04 -1.42
C PHE A 43 12.78 4.24 -2.12
N SER A 44 13.81 3.87 -1.35
CA SER A 44 14.96 3.14 -1.88
C SER A 44 15.05 1.74 -1.27
N PHE A 45 15.58 0.81 -2.05
CA PHE A 45 15.90 -0.54 -1.57
C PHE A 45 16.66 -0.46 -0.25
N GLY A 46 16.24 -1.25 0.72
CA GLY A 46 16.91 -1.32 2.02
C GLY A 46 16.45 -0.29 3.05
N ASP A 47 15.65 0.70 2.66
CA ASP A 47 15.12 1.68 3.60
C ASP A 47 14.23 1.00 4.64
N GLN A 48 14.29 1.47 5.88
CA GLN A 48 13.34 1.08 6.91
C GLN A 48 11.95 1.57 6.52
N THR A 49 10.92 0.78 6.84
CA THR A 49 9.56 1.12 6.47
C THR A 49 8.64 1.23 7.68
N ASP A 50 7.72 2.20 7.61
CA ASP A 50 6.64 2.35 8.58
C ASP A 50 5.30 2.56 7.89
N CYS A 51 5.23 2.34 6.58
CA CYS A 51 4.03 2.64 5.80
C CYS A 51 3.97 1.84 4.51
N GLY A 52 2.75 1.77 3.95
CA GLY A 52 2.52 1.34 2.58
C GLY A 52 2.02 2.51 1.77
N TYR A 53 2.13 2.40 0.45
CA TYR A 53 1.65 3.41 -0.50
C TYR A 53 0.73 2.76 -1.52
N VAL A 54 -0.42 3.38 -1.76
CA VAL A 54 -1.31 2.99 -2.86
C VAL A 54 -1.14 4.00 -3.98
N VAL A 55 -0.84 3.53 -5.18
CA VAL A 55 -0.74 4.41 -6.34
C VAL A 55 -2.14 4.85 -6.72
N GLN A 56 -2.42 6.15 -6.64
CA GLN A 56 -3.72 6.72 -6.99
C GLN A 56 -3.74 7.18 -8.44
N GLU A 57 -2.69 7.87 -8.87
CA GLU A 57 -2.50 8.33 -10.24
C GLU A 57 -1.03 8.17 -10.62
N GLY A 58 -0.78 7.93 -11.90
CA GLY A 58 0.58 7.80 -12.41
C GLY A 58 1.12 6.39 -12.34
N SER A 59 2.43 6.27 -12.31
CA SER A 59 3.09 4.96 -12.28
C SER A 59 4.48 5.04 -11.70
N PHE A 60 4.96 3.90 -11.19
CA PHE A 60 6.28 3.77 -10.58
C PHE A 60 7.01 2.56 -11.15
N ALA A 61 8.32 2.70 -11.31
CA ALA A 61 9.19 1.56 -11.56
C ALA A 61 9.68 1.04 -10.22
N LEU A 62 9.41 -0.25 -9.96
CA LEU A 62 9.92 -0.95 -8.78
C LEU A 62 11.10 -1.79 -9.24
N THR A 63 12.30 -1.46 -8.78
CA THR A 63 13.53 -2.13 -9.20
C THR A 63 14.16 -2.84 -8.02
N ALA A 64 14.24 -4.17 -8.13
CA ALA A 64 14.90 -5.02 -7.14
C ALA A 64 16.29 -5.42 -7.65
N PRO A 65 17.34 -5.32 -6.81
CA PRO A 65 18.69 -5.61 -7.26
C PRO A 65 19.05 -7.11 -7.37
N THR A 66 18.38 -7.98 -6.58
CA THR A 66 18.76 -9.39 -6.51
C THR A 66 17.55 -10.29 -6.31
N PRO A 67 17.12 -11.09 -7.31
CA PRO A 67 17.60 -11.02 -8.70
C PRO A 67 17.16 -9.72 -9.36
N PRO A 68 17.92 -9.21 -10.33
CA PRO A 68 17.54 -7.95 -10.99
C PRO A 68 16.15 -8.07 -11.62
N GLU A 69 15.26 -7.19 -11.21
CA GLU A 69 13.87 -7.22 -11.69
C GLU A 69 13.31 -5.80 -11.67
N GLU A 70 12.54 -5.46 -12.69
CA GLU A 70 11.82 -4.22 -12.74
C GLU A 70 10.35 -4.50 -13.03
N VAL A 71 9.48 -3.97 -12.18
CA VAL A 71 8.04 -4.12 -12.30
C VAL A 71 7.41 -2.73 -12.31
N THR A 72 6.38 -2.54 -13.12
CA THR A 72 5.64 -1.27 -13.14
C THR A 72 4.44 -1.35 -12.20
N ALA A 73 4.33 -0.38 -11.30
CA ALA A 73 3.19 -0.23 -10.40
C ALA A 73 2.30 0.90 -10.90
N GLY A 74 1.10 0.58 -11.34
CA GLY A 74 0.10 1.56 -11.80
C GLY A 74 -0.99 1.79 -10.76
N PRO A 75 -2.03 2.58 -11.09
CA PRO A 75 -3.12 2.90 -10.16
C PRO A 75 -3.76 1.65 -9.57
N GLY A 76 -4.01 1.67 -8.27
CA GLY A 76 -4.57 0.55 -7.54
C GLY A 76 -3.53 -0.43 -7.00
N THR A 77 -2.25 -0.21 -7.24
CA THR A 77 -1.19 -1.05 -6.70
C THR A 77 -0.82 -0.60 -5.29
N LEU A 78 -0.77 -1.55 -4.36
CA LEU A 78 -0.28 -1.31 -3.00
C LEU A 78 1.19 -1.69 -2.94
N MET A 79 2.04 -0.70 -2.69
CA MET A 79 3.48 -0.90 -2.53
C MET A 79 3.79 -0.95 -1.04
N GLY A 80 4.48 -2.00 -0.59
CA GLY A 80 4.84 -2.14 0.81
C GLY A 80 3.75 -2.75 1.69
N GLU A 81 3.03 -3.73 1.16
CA GLU A 81 1.98 -4.44 1.90
C GLU A 81 2.49 -5.00 3.23
N LEU A 82 3.65 -5.64 3.23
CA LEU A 82 4.22 -6.23 4.44
C LEU A 82 4.54 -5.17 5.49
N ALA A 83 4.94 -3.97 5.06
CA ALA A 83 5.26 -2.87 5.97
C ALA A 83 4.06 -2.37 6.78
N LEU A 84 2.84 -2.67 6.33
CA LEU A 84 1.62 -2.35 7.08
C LEU A 84 1.45 -3.24 8.31
N LEU A 85 2.07 -4.41 8.31
CA LEU A 85 1.88 -5.42 9.35
C LEU A 85 3.08 -5.51 10.27
N VAL A 86 4.30 -5.46 9.72
CA VAL A 86 5.52 -5.66 10.49
C VAL A 86 6.59 -4.68 10.07
N GLU A 87 7.54 -4.46 10.97
CA GLU A 87 8.73 -3.69 10.65
C GLU A 87 9.57 -4.47 9.65
N THR A 88 9.97 -3.84 8.56
CA THR A 88 10.71 -4.47 7.49
C THR A 88 11.50 -3.43 6.70
N LYS A 89 12.28 -3.88 5.73
CA LYS A 89 13.01 -3.01 4.82
C LYS A 89 12.39 -3.08 3.43
N ARG A 90 12.54 -2.00 2.66
CA ARG A 90 12.02 -1.95 1.29
C ARG A 90 12.75 -2.99 0.41
N PRO A 91 12.01 -3.89 -0.24
CA PRO A 91 12.62 -4.91 -1.11
C PRO A 91 12.98 -4.39 -2.50
N ALA A 92 12.63 -3.14 -2.81
CA ALA A 92 12.87 -2.53 -4.11
C ALA A 92 12.94 -1.02 -3.97
N THR A 93 13.47 -0.36 -4.99
CA THR A 93 13.45 1.10 -5.12
C THR A 93 12.26 1.50 -5.98
N ALA A 94 11.50 2.50 -5.56
CA ALA A 94 10.35 3.01 -6.32
C ALA A 94 10.66 4.40 -6.86
N VAL A 95 10.63 4.54 -8.19
CA VAL A 95 10.87 5.81 -8.87
C VAL A 95 9.67 6.13 -9.75
N ALA A 96 9.14 7.35 -9.63
CA ALA A 96 8.00 7.77 -10.45
C ALA A 96 8.40 7.85 -11.92
N ARG A 97 7.61 7.26 -12.79
CA ARG A 97 7.82 7.28 -14.25
C ARG A 97 7.07 8.39 -14.93
N GLU A 98 6.25 9.09 -14.19
CA GLU A 98 5.41 10.22 -14.62
C GLU A 98 4.96 10.96 -13.39
N PRO A 99 4.40 12.17 -13.51
CA PRO A 99 3.80 12.84 -12.35
C PRO A 99 2.77 11.93 -11.71
N SER A 100 2.90 11.67 -10.42
CA SER A 100 2.12 10.64 -9.73
C SER A 100 1.59 11.14 -8.39
N THR A 101 0.53 10.49 -7.92
CA THR A 101 -0.03 10.72 -6.59
C THR A 101 -0.19 9.38 -5.90
N VAL A 102 0.25 9.32 -4.64
CA VAL A 102 0.11 8.12 -3.82
C VAL A 102 -0.68 8.44 -2.56
N ILE A 103 -1.33 7.42 -2.01
CA ILE A 103 -1.98 7.49 -0.71
C ILE A 103 -1.07 6.77 0.26
N ARG A 104 -0.54 7.49 1.25
CA ARG A 104 0.35 6.93 2.27
C ARG A 104 -0.47 6.44 3.45
N ILE A 105 -0.33 5.16 3.78
CA ILE A 105 -1.00 4.55 4.92
C ILE A 105 0.09 4.13 5.91
N SER A 106 0.13 4.75 7.09
CA SER A 106 1.11 4.39 8.10
C SER A 106 0.75 3.05 8.74
N ARG A 107 1.77 2.34 9.24
CA ARG A 107 1.53 1.10 9.99
C ARG A 107 0.68 1.36 11.23
N SER A 108 0.93 2.46 11.94
CA SER A 108 0.15 2.78 13.14
C SER A 108 -1.33 3.00 12.83
N LEU A 109 -1.64 3.67 11.72
CA LEU A 109 -3.02 3.84 11.28
C LEU A 109 -3.66 2.49 10.94
N PHE A 110 -2.92 1.66 10.20
CA PHE A 110 -3.39 0.34 9.79
C PHE A 110 -3.66 -0.55 11.00
N GLN A 111 -2.77 -0.53 11.99
CA GLN A 111 -2.94 -1.30 13.22
C GLN A 111 -4.15 -0.82 14.02
N LYS A 112 -4.34 0.49 14.12
CA LYS A 112 -5.54 1.05 14.77
C LYS A 112 -6.82 0.58 14.09
N MET A 113 -6.84 0.56 12.78
CA MET A 113 -7.99 0.07 12.02
C MET A 113 -8.25 -1.39 12.35
N LEU A 114 -7.22 -2.23 12.38
CA LEU A 114 -7.37 -3.65 12.68
C LEU A 114 -7.88 -3.89 14.11
N GLU A 115 -7.43 -3.09 15.06
CA GLU A 115 -7.90 -3.18 16.45
C GLU A 115 -9.40 -2.88 16.57
N GLY A 116 -9.87 -1.92 15.76
CA GLY A 116 -11.28 -1.54 15.75
C GLY A 116 -12.18 -2.49 14.97
N TYR A 117 -11.60 -3.34 14.13
CA TYR A 117 -12.35 -4.24 13.25
C TYR A 117 -11.73 -5.63 13.23
N PRO A 118 -11.95 -6.42 14.32
CA PRO A 118 -11.34 -7.75 14.45
C PRO A 118 -11.67 -8.70 13.30
N ASP A 119 -12.88 -8.60 12.73
CA ASP A 119 -13.27 -9.45 11.60
C ASP A 119 -12.41 -9.16 10.37
N ALA A 120 -12.08 -7.89 10.14
CA ALA A 120 -11.17 -7.51 9.05
C ALA A 120 -9.78 -8.09 9.27
N ALA A 121 -9.30 -8.07 10.53
CA ALA A 121 -8.00 -8.63 10.87
C ALA A 121 -7.94 -10.14 10.59
N VAL A 122 -9.01 -10.87 10.90
CA VAL A 122 -9.09 -12.30 10.62
C VAL A 122 -9.05 -12.58 9.12
N LYS A 123 -9.84 -11.85 8.34
CA LYS A 123 -9.86 -12.00 6.88
C LYS A 123 -8.50 -11.73 6.25
N LEU A 124 -7.83 -10.68 6.70
CA LEU A 124 -6.50 -10.34 6.20
C LEU A 124 -5.49 -11.43 6.52
N ARG A 125 -5.52 -11.94 7.75
CA ARG A 125 -4.61 -13.02 8.17
C ARG A 125 -4.83 -14.28 7.35
N GLU A 126 -6.07 -14.65 7.10
CA GLU A 126 -6.41 -15.80 6.26
C GLU A 126 -5.86 -15.64 4.86
N GLN A 127 -6.02 -14.46 4.27
CA GLN A 127 -5.54 -14.17 2.92
C GLN A 127 -4.02 -14.29 2.84
N LEU A 128 -3.30 -13.77 3.81
CA LEU A 128 -1.84 -13.85 3.85
C LEU A 128 -1.36 -15.28 4.02
N THR A 129 -2.07 -16.07 4.84
CA THR A 129 -1.76 -17.48 5.04
C THR A 129 -1.94 -18.27 3.75
N GLN A 130 -3.01 -18.00 3.01
CA GLN A 130 -3.25 -18.65 1.71
C GLN A 130 -2.15 -18.32 0.72
N ARG A 131 -1.71 -17.07 0.65
CA ARG A 131 -0.62 -16.67 -0.24
C ARG A 131 0.67 -17.40 0.11
N ALA A 132 0.99 -17.51 1.39
CA ALA A 132 2.18 -18.22 1.85
C ALA A 132 2.12 -19.70 1.48
N SER A 133 0.93 -20.32 1.54
CA SER A 133 0.75 -21.72 1.19
C SER A 133 0.90 -21.98 -0.32
N GLN A 134 0.62 -20.96 -1.13
CA GLN A 134 0.68 -21.07 -2.59
C GLN A 134 2.08 -20.73 -3.15
N ALA A 135 2.89 -20.11 -2.34
CA ALA A 135 4.25 -19.71 -2.73
C ALA A 135 5.28 -20.90 -2.67
#